data_a0da710bdc8d629238a55820ac7cefe9
#
_entry.id   a0da710bdc8d629238a55820ac7cefe9
#
_cell.length_a   1.000
_cell.length_b   1.000
_cell.length_c   1.000
_cell.angle_alpha   90.00
_cell.angle_beta   90.00
_cell.angle_gamma   90.00
#
_symmetry.space_group_name_H-M   'P 1'
#
loop_
_entity.id
_entity.type
_entity.pdbx_description
1 polymer ?
#
loop_
_entity_poly.entity_id
_entity_poly.type
_entity_poly.pdbx_seq_one_letter_code
_entity_poly.pdbx_strand_id
1 'polypeptide(L)'
;MFAKKLSRREMAVWCAALALGCVLAGLSGFALDWGRAQLDTGAALCADTLRLHIKADSDSLQDQTAKLAVRDALLAYTDAQCRASTQPEALHWAAQNLPALELTARQTLARLGIAPAARVELVNMYCAATRYQHAALPAGRYDALRVTLGENDRSGKN
;
A
#
# COMPACT_ATOMS: atom_id res chain seq x y z
N MET A 1 33.47 -30.69 -48.50
CA MET A 1 32.83 -29.59 -47.76
C MET A 1 33.92 -28.62 -47.30
N PHE A 2 34.11 -27.51 -48.05
CA PHE A 2 35.25 -26.59 -47.84
C PHE A 2 34.91 -25.62 -46.68
N ALA A 3 35.50 -25.80 -45.51
CA ALA A 3 35.46 -24.81 -44.45
C ALA A 3 36.24 -23.56 -44.88
N LYS A 4 35.53 -22.50 -45.25
CA LYS A 4 36.13 -21.22 -45.60
C LYS A 4 36.83 -20.65 -44.36
N LYS A 5 38.18 -20.55 -44.42
CA LYS A 5 38.99 -20.00 -43.35
C LYS A 5 38.67 -18.52 -43.17
N LEU A 6 38.04 -18.12 -42.06
CA LEU A 6 37.70 -16.73 -41.80
C LEU A 6 38.96 -15.86 -41.76
N SER A 7 38.86 -14.66 -42.30
CA SER A 7 39.94 -13.69 -42.22
C SER A 7 40.04 -13.13 -40.79
N ARG A 8 41.22 -12.61 -40.42
CA ARG A 8 41.43 -11.98 -39.10
C ARG A 8 40.42 -10.85 -38.80
N ARG A 9 39.99 -10.12 -39.82
CA ARG A 9 38.99 -9.04 -39.70
C ARG A 9 37.61 -9.63 -39.42
N GLU A 10 37.20 -10.68 -40.13
CA GLU A 10 35.91 -11.35 -39.86
C GLU A 10 35.87 -11.97 -38.48
N MET A 11 36.92 -12.60 -37.99
CA MET A 11 37.01 -13.11 -36.64
C MET A 11 36.87 -11.98 -35.60
N ALA A 12 37.53 -10.83 -35.79
CA ALA A 12 37.43 -9.70 -34.87
C ALA A 12 36.00 -9.16 -34.79
N VAL A 13 35.28 -9.08 -35.93
CA VAL A 13 33.89 -8.62 -35.99
C VAL A 13 32.98 -9.61 -35.22
N TRP A 14 33.16 -10.93 -35.43
CA TRP A 14 32.38 -11.94 -34.70
C TRP A 14 32.64 -11.91 -33.19
N CYS A 15 33.91 -11.77 -32.79
CA CYS A 15 34.25 -11.62 -31.37
C CYS A 15 33.63 -10.37 -30.74
N ALA A 16 33.69 -9.23 -31.47
CA ALA A 16 33.07 -7.99 -31.00
C ALA A 16 31.53 -8.10 -30.89
N ALA A 17 30.89 -8.76 -31.86
CA ALA A 17 29.45 -9.00 -31.83
C ALA A 17 29.02 -9.90 -30.63
N LEU A 18 29.80 -10.97 -30.40
CA LEU A 18 29.57 -11.87 -29.25
C LEU A 18 29.79 -11.14 -27.93
N ALA A 19 30.83 -10.35 -27.79
CA ALA A 19 31.10 -9.57 -26.59
C ALA A 19 29.97 -8.55 -26.33
N LEU A 20 29.52 -7.85 -27.36
CA LEU A 20 28.38 -6.93 -27.24
C LEU A 20 27.08 -7.66 -26.85
N GLY A 21 26.83 -8.82 -27.46
CA GLY A 21 25.68 -9.66 -27.09
C GLY A 21 25.71 -10.11 -25.65
N CYS A 22 26.86 -10.53 -25.14
CA CYS A 22 27.03 -10.90 -23.72
C CYS A 22 26.80 -9.71 -22.78
N VAL A 23 27.30 -8.53 -23.11
CA VAL A 23 27.07 -7.31 -22.32
C VAL A 23 25.59 -6.94 -22.28
N LEU A 24 24.91 -6.96 -23.43
CA LEU A 24 23.48 -6.65 -23.50
C LEU A 24 22.64 -7.68 -22.73
N ALA A 25 22.98 -8.98 -22.86
CA ALA A 25 22.30 -10.03 -22.09
C ALA A 25 22.51 -9.87 -20.57
N GLY A 26 23.73 -9.57 -20.14
CA GLY A 26 24.04 -9.30 -18.74
C GLY A 26 23.29 -8.09 -18.17
N LEU A 27 23.25 -6.98 -18.93
CA LEU A 27 22.48 -5.79 -18.53
C LEU A 27 20.98 -6.06 -18.45
N SER A 28 20.43 -6.84 -19.38
CA SER A 28 19.01 -7.23 -19.36
C SER A 28 18.70 -8.12 -18.17
N GLY A 29 19.55 -9.10 -17.84
CA GLY A 29 19.42 -9.96 -16.67
C GLY A 29 19.43 -9.13 -15.39
N PHE A 30 20.41 -8.25 -15.23
CA PHE A 30 20.52 -7.37 -14.06
C PHE A 30 19.28 -6.48 -13.89
N ALA A 31 18.78 -5.89 -14.99
CA ALA A 31 17.60 -5.03 -14.95
C ALA A 31 16.34 -5.83 -14.53
N LEU A 32 16.19 -7.06 -15.02
CA LEU A 32 15.08 -7.95 -14.66
C LEU A 32 15.15 -8.37 -13.17
N ASP A 33 16.33 -8.75 -12.69
CA ASP A 33 16.51 -9.16 -11.29
C ASP A 33 16.28 -7.98 -10.33
N TRP A 34 16.78 -6.79 -10.69
CA TRP A 34 16.52 -5.58 -9.93
C TRP A 34 15.02 -5.24 -9.90
N GLY A 35 14.33 -5.35 -11.05
CA GLY A 35 12.88 -5.15 -11.13
C GLY A 35 12.08 -6.14 -10.27
N ARG A 36 12.46 -7.43 -10.29
CA ARG A 36 11.85 -8.45 -9.43
C ARG A 36 12.05 -8.16 -7.95
N ALA A 37 13.26 -7.81 -7.54
CA ALA A 37 13.56 -7.46 -6.16
C ALA A 37 12.72 -6.28 -5.66
N GLN A 38 12.45 -5.28 -6.51
CA GLN A 38 11.56 -4.16 -6.16
C GLN A 38 10.09 -4.60 -6.01
N LEU A 39 9.61 -5.50 -6.88
CA LEU A 39 8.25 -6.05 -6.80
C LEU A 39 8.07 -6.90 -5.55
N ASP A 40 9.04 -7.76 -5.23
CA ASP A 40 9.01 -8.62 -4.04
C ASP A 40 9.05 -7.80 -2.75
N THR A 41 9.86 -6.73 -2.69
CA THR A 41 9.89 -5.80 -1.56
C THR A 41 8.54 -5.08 -1.42
N GLY A 42 7.93 -4.66 -2.52
CA GLY A 42 6.62 -4.03 -2.53
C GLY A 42 5.53 -4.98 -2.03
N ALA A 43 5.53 -6.23 -2.49
CA ALA A 43 4.58 -7.25 -2.05
C ALA A 43 4.73 -7.58 -0.56
N ALA A 44 5.96 -7.68 -0.06
CA ALA A 44 6.24 -7.90 1.36
C ALA A 44 5.72 -6.75 2.23
N LEU A 45 5.93 -5.49 1.82
CA LEU A 45 5.40 -4.32 2.51
C LEU A 45 3.87 -4.29 2.52
N CYS A 46 3.22 -4.70 1.42
CA CYS A 46 1.77 -4.81 1.38
C CYS A 46 1.26 -5.88 2.37
N ALA A 47 1.96 -7.00 2.46
CA ALA A 47 1.59 -8.12 3.33
C ALA A 47 1.86 -7.85 4.82
N ASP A 48 2.77 -6.94 5.15
CA ASP A 48 3.17 -6.64 6.53
C ASP A 48 2.59 -5.32 7.06
N THR A 49 1.62 -4.74 6.35
CA THR A 49 1.05 -3.44 6.72
C THR A 49 -0.47 -3.49 6.83
N LEU A 50 -1.00 -3.13 8.01
CA LEU A 50 -2.42 -2.80 8.19
C LEU A 50 -2.62 -1.30 7.94
N ARG A 51 -3.41 -0.93 6.93
CA ARG A 51 -3.65 0.47 6.57
C ARG A 51 -4.90 1.01 7.24
N LEU A 52 -4.85 2.26 7.71
CA LEU A 52 -6.03 3.02 8.11
C LEU A 52 -6.53 3.83 6.91
N HIS A 53 -7.75 3.54 6.44
CA HIS A 53 -8.41 4.23 5.34
C HIS A 53 -9.68 4.91 5.82
N ILE A 54 -9.72 6.25 5.82
CA ILE A 54 -10.88 7.01 6.28
C ILE A 54 -11.52 7.70 5.09
N LYS A 55 -12.81 7.42 4.87
CA LYS A 55 -13.65 8.07 3.86
C LYS A 55 -14.52 9.12 4.55
N ALA A 56 -14.37 10.39 4.16
CA ALA A 56 -15.24 11.48 4.59
C ALA A 56 -16.61 11.36 3.89
N ASP A 57 -17.63 11.98 4.46
CA ASP A 57 -18.98 12.01 3.89
C ASP A 57 -19.02 12.84 2.60
N SER A 58 -18.32 13.97 2.57
CA SER A 58 -18.18 14.83 1.39
C SER A 58 -16.80 15.48 1.29
N ASP A 59 -16.58 16.25 0.22
CA ASP A 59 -15.36 17.04 0.01
C ASP A 59 -15.45 18.43 0.68
N SER A 60 -16.46 18.68 1.53
CA SER A 60 -16.57 19.92 2.29
C SER A 60 -15.37 20.09 3.25
N LEU A 61 -14.99 21.33 3.50
CA LEU A 61 -13.91 21.64 4.45
C LEU A 61 -14.20 21.06 5.84
N GLN A 62 -15.47 21.09 6.26
CA GLN A 62 -15.91 20.53 7.54
C GLN A 62 -15.68 19.03 7.61
N ASP A 63 -16.10 18.27 6.57
CA ASP A 63 -15.95 16.81 6.55
C ASP A 63 -14.50 16.37 6.41
N GLN A 64 -13.69 17.12 5.65
CA GLN A 64 -12.25 16.85 5.56
C GLN A 64 -11.54 17.14 6.90
N THR A 65 -11.96 18.18 7.62
CA THR A 65 -11.45 18.49 8.98
C THR A 65 -11.87 17.39 9.96
N ALA A 66 -13.12 16.95 9.92
CA ALA A 66 -13.63 15.84 10.73
C ALA A 66 -12.86 14.54 10.47
N LYS A 67 -12.59 14.23 9.21
CA LYS A 67 -11.76 13.06 8.82
C LYS A 67 -10.38 13.10 9.48
N LEU A 68 -9.71 14.26 9.49
CA LEU A 68 -8.41 14.40 10.13
C LEU A 68 -8.50 14.21 11.65
N ALA A 69 -9.50 14.80 12.30
CA ALA A 69 -9.71 14.65 13.74
C ALA A 69 -10.02 13.20 14.14
N VAL A 70 -10.84 12.50 13.35
CA VAL A 70 -11.13 11.08 13.56
C VAL A 70 -9.88 10.23 13.36
N ARG A 71 -9.07 10.52 12.33
CA ARG A 71 -7.77 9.85 12.14
C ARG A 71 -6.90 9.95 13.38
N ASP A 72 -6.71 11.17 13.88
CA ASP A 72 -5.82 11.41 15.01
C ASP A 72 -6.35 10.74 16.29
N ALA A 73 -7.65 10.74 16.51
CA ALA A 73 -8.28 10.05 17.64
C ALA A 73 -8.11 8.52 17.56
N LEU A 74 -8.28 7.93 16.37
CA LEU A 74 -8.10 6.49 16.17
C LEU A 74 -6.64 6.08 16.31
N LEU A 75 -5.70 6.86 15.78
CA LEU A 75 -4.27 6.61 15.97
C LEU A 75 -3.90 6.67 17.46
N ALA A 76 -4.32 7.70 18.18
CA ALA A 76 -4.07 7.81 19.62
C ALA A 76 -4.69 6.63 20.42
N TYR A 77 -5.89 6.18 20.06
CA TYR A 77 -6.52 5.00 20.66
C TYR A 77 -5.71 3.73 20.38
N THR A 78 -5.28 3.55 19.12
CA THR A 78 -4.49 2.39 18.70
C THR A 78 -3.15 2.36 19.41
N ASP A 79 -2.44 3.48 19.47
CA ASP A 79 -1.14 3.59 20.16
C ASP A 79 -1.24 3.27 21.65
N ALA A 80 -2.35 3.65 22.28
CA ALA A 80 -2.57 3.39 23.69
C ALA A 80 -2.94 1.92 24.00
N GLN A 81 -3.67 1.26 23.11
CA GLN A 81 -4.32 -0.04 23.37
C GLN A 81 -3.72 -1.23 22.62
N CYS A 82 -3.19 -1.00 21.39
CA CYS A 82 -2.60 -2.05 20.57
C CYS A 82 -1.13 -2.28 20.96
N ARG A 83 -0.78 -3.53 21.21
CA ARG A 83 0.59 -3.98 21.49
C ARG A 83 1.10 -4.94 20.42
N ALA A 84 0.42 -5.00 19.28
CA ALA A 84 0.81 -5.84 18.17
C ALA A 84 2.19 -5.43 17.63
N SER A 85 3.03 -6.41 17.37
CA SER A 85 4.34 -6.24 16.75
C SER A 85 4.37 -6.74 15.31
N THR A 86 3.34 -7.46 14.89
CA THR A 86 3.18 -8.03 13.55
C THR A 86 1.81 -7.66 12.96
N GLN A 87 1.71 -7.68 11.63
CA GLN A 87 0.44 -7.40 10.93
C GLN A 87 -0.69 -8.39 11.31
N PRO A 88 -0.48 -9.73 11.43
CA PRO A 88 -1.53 -10.64 11.87
C PRO A 88 -2.04 -10.34 13.29
N GLU A 89 -1.15 -9.96 14.21
CA GLU A 89 -1.55 -9.54 15.57
C GLU A 89 -2.37 -8.26 15.53
N ALA A 90 -1.97 -7.28 14.71
CA ALA A 90 -2.71 -6.03 14.52
C ALA A 90 -4.09 -6.27 13.92
N LEU A 91 -4.21 -7.16 12.95
CA LEU A 91 -5.49 -7.58 12.37
C LEU A 91 -6.40 -8.25 13.41
N HIS A 92 -5.85 -9.17 14.18
CA HIS A 92 -6.60 -9.87 15.23
C HIS A 92 -7.09 -8.88 16.30
N TRP A 93 -6.21 -8.00 16.77
CA TRP A 93 -6.56 -6.94 17.71
C TRP A 93 -7.65 -6.02 17.13
N ALA A 94 -7.49 -5.56 15.89
CA ALA A 94 -8.47 -4.68 15.25
C ALA A 94 -9.83 -5.36 15.13
N ALA A 95 -9.88 -6.65 14.73
CA ALA A 95 -11.12 -7.42 14.63
C ALA A 95 -11.89 -7.47 15.98
N GLN A 96 -11.17 -7.61 17.08
CA GLN A 96 -11.77 -7.64 18.42
C GLN A 96 -12.21 -6.26 18.91
N ASN A 97 -11.58 -5.19 18.39
CA ASN A 97 -11.78 -3.81 18.86
C ASN A 97 -12.62 -2.95 17.90
N LEU A 98 -13.21 -3.52 16.82
CA LEU A 98 -14.05 -2.76 15.87
C LEU A 98 -15.13 -1.91 16.57
N PRO A 99 -15.89 -2.41 17.55
CA PRO A 99 -16.91 -1.59 18.23
C PRO A 99 -16.31 -0.41 18.99
N ALA A 100 -15.14 -0.57 19.61
CA ALA A 100 -14.47 0.48 20.36
C ALA A 100 -13.87 1.55 19.45
N LEU A 101 -13.31 1.13 18.30
CA LEU A 101 -12.83 2.03 17.26
C LEU A 101 -13.97 2.84 16.63
N GLU A 102 -15.11 2.20 16.37
CA GLU A 102 -16.31 2.87 15.86
C GLU A 102 -16.87 3.87 16.88
N LEU A 103 -16.92 3.50 18.15
CA LEU A 103 -17.32 4.40 19.23
C LEU A 103 -16.41 5.62 19.34
N THR A 104 -15.10 5.43 19.23
CA THR A 104 -14.10 6.51 19.25
C THR A 104 -14.32 7.48 18.08
N ALA A 105 -14.58 6.95 16.88
CA ALA A 105 -14.87 7.77 15.70
C ALA A 105 -16.18 8.58 15.90
N ARG A 106 -17.26 7.94 16.36
CA ARG A 106 -18.56 8.58 16.63
C ARG A 106 -18.47 9.67 17.71
N GLN A 107 -17.75 9.39 18.80
CA GLN A 107 -17.53 10.39 19.86
C GLN A 107 -16.73 11.59 19.36
N THR A 108 -15.76 11.38 18.47
CA THR A 108 -14.98 12.47 17.87
C THR A 108 -15.85 13.35 16.98
N LEU A 109 -16.73 12.76 16.15
CA LEU A 109 -17.70 13.51 15.35
C LEU A 109 -18.66 14.31 16.23
N ALA A 110 -19.20 13.69 17.29
CA ALA A 110 -20.09 14.37 18.23
C ALA A 110 -19.43 15.58 18.91
N ARG A 111 -18.14 15.48 19.29
CA ARG A 111 -17.39 16.63 19.86
C ARG A 111 -17.24 17.80 18.88
N LEU A 112 -17.24 17.52 17.57
CA LEU A 112 -17.19 18.53 16.51
C LEU A 112 -18.58 19.07 16.13
N GLY A 113 -19.65 18.63 16.79
CA GLY A 113 -21.02 19.01 16.47
C GLY A 113 -21.54 18.41 15.15
N ILE A 114 -20.92 17.33 14.67
CA ILE A 114 -21.30 16.60 13.46
C ILE A 114 -22.09 15.36 13.85
N ALA A 115 -23.05 14.96 13.00
CA ALA A 115 -23.81 13.73 13.22
C ALA A 115 -22.85 12.55 13.46
N PRO A 116 -23.03 11.78 14.56
CA PRO A 116 -22.09 10.73 14.97
C PRO A 116 -22.28 9.43 14.15
N ALA A 117 -22.33 9.56 12.82
CA ALA A 117 -22.45 8.45 11.89
C ALA A 117 -21.06 8.02 11.44
N ALA A 118 -20.60 6.88 11.95
CA ALA A 118 -19.35 6.26 11.54
C ALA A 118 -19.51 4.74 11.53
N ARG A 119 -18.86 4.09 10.59
CA ARG A 119 -18.75 2.63 10.48
C ARG A 119 -17.29 2.23 10.33
N VAL A 120 -16.90 1.20 11.06
CA VAL A 120 -15.53 0.67 11.02
C VAL A 120 -15.57 -0.81 10.64
N GLU A 121 -14.76 -1.19 9.67
CA GLU A 121 -14.69 -2.56 9.17
C GLU A 121 -13.28 -2.92 8.70
N LEU A 122 -12.94 -4.21 8.75
CA LEU A 122 -11.73 -4.75 8.14
C LEU A 122 -12.04 -5.19 6.71
N VAL A 123 -11.25 -4.72 5.77
CA VAL A 123 -11.40 -5.02 4.34
C VAL A 123 -10.05 -5.24 3.69
N ASN A 124 -10.00 -6.10 2.67
CA ASN A 124 -8.86 -6.18 1.77
C ASN A 124 -9.15 -5.35 0.53
N MET A 125 -8.44 -4.22 0.37
CA MET A 125 -8.71 -3.26 -0.70
C MET A 125 -7.44 -2.82 -1.43
N TYR A 126 -7.60 -2.37 -2.68
CA TYR A 126 -6.51 -1.77 -3.42
C TYR A 126 -6.30 -0.33 -2.94
N CYS A 127 -5.06 -0.01 -2.61
CA CYS A 127 -4.63 1.33 -2.22
C CYS A 127 -3.60 1.85 -3.21
N ALA A 128 -3.73 3.11 -3.59
CA ALA A 128 -2.73 3.81 -4.39
C ALA A 128 -1.41 3.98 -3.61
N ALA A 129 -0.32 4.15 -4.34
CA ALA A 129 0.97 4.48 -3.73
C ALA A 129 0.84 5.77 -2.90
N THR A 130 1.34 5.72 -1.68
CA THR A 130 1.25 6.85 -0.74
C THR A 130 2.61 7.08 -0.11
N ARG A 131 3.05 8.34 -0.12
CA ARG A 131 4.30 8.75 0.54
C ARG A 131 3.96 9.45 1.85
N TYR A 132 4.50 8.92 2.93
CA TYR A 132 4.51 9.55 4.26
C TYR A 132 5.86 10.21 4.52
N GLN A 133 5.99 10.97 5.60
CA GLN A 133 7.25 11.66 5.94
C GLN A 133 8.44 10.69 6.10
N HIS A 134 8.17 9.48 6.61
CA HIS A 134 9.21 8.50 6.95
C HIS A 134 9.10 7.17 6.19
N ALA A 135 8.08 7.00 5.32
CA ALA A 135 7.86 5.76 4.58
C ALA A 135 7.13 6.01 3.26
N ALA A 136 7.44 5.23 2.24
CA ALA A 136 6.68 5.15 1.01
C ALA A 136 6.03 3.78 0.91
N LEU A 137 4.72 3.74 0.83
CA LEU A 137 3.98 2.50 0.62
C LEU A 137 3.62 2.39 -0.87
N PRO A 138 3.99 1.29 -1.53
CA PRO A 138 3.68 1.07 -2.94
C PRO A 138 2.17 0.92 -3.16
N ALA A 139 1.75 1.05 -4.41
CA ALA A 139 0.39 0.70 -4.80
C ALA A 139 0.22 -0.82 -4.71
N GLY A 140 -0.91 -1.27 -4.18
CA GLY A 140 -1.17 -2.71 -4.02
C GLY A 140 -2.43 -3.00 -3.20
N ARG A 141 -2.70 -4.28 -3.00
CA ARG A 141 -3.76 -4.73 -2.10
C ARG A 141 -3.22 -4.81 -0.68
N TYR A 142 -3.97 -4.21 0.23
CA TYR A 142 -3.66 -4.17 1.65
C TYR A 142 -4.87 -4.63 2.47
N ASP A 143 -4.60 -5.24 3.60
CA ASP A 143 -5.59 -5.30 4.65
C ASP A 143 -5.71 -3.90 5.27
N ALA A 144 -6.93 -3.43 5.37
CA ALA A 144 -7.21 -2.07 5.81
C ALA A 144 -8.33 -2.02 6.83
N LEU A 145 -8.15 -1.17 7.84
CA LEU A 145 -9.22 -0.71 8.69
C LEU A 145 -9.90 0.46 7.96
N ARG A 146 -11.06 0.16 7.35
CA ARG A 146 -11.86 1.16 6.64
C ARG A 146 -12.82 1.82 7.61
N VAL A 147 -12.77 3.14 7.67
CA VAL A 147 -13.67 3.99 8.46
C VAL A 147 -14.46 4.86 7.51
N THR A 148 -15.77 4.68 7.47
CA THR A 148 -16.68 5.51 6.68
C THR A 148 -17.41 6.46 7.61
N LEU A 149 -17.32 7.77 7.32
CA LEU A 149 -17.98 8.83 8.06
C LEU A 149 -19.23 9.27 7.28
N GLY A 150 -20.34 9.53 7.99
CA GLY A 150 -21.60 9.93 7.39
C GLY A 150 -22.49 8.76 6.96
N GLU A 151 -23.66 9.10 6.41
CA GLU A 151 -24.69 8.13 5.99
C GLU A 151 -24.55 7.65 4.54
N ASN A 152 -23.59 8.16 3.78
CA ASN A 152 -23.46 7.91 2.33
C ASN A 152 -22.89 6.53 1.94
N ASP A 153 -22.98 5.52 2.80
CA ASP A 153 -22.63 4.12 2.46
C ASP A 153 -23.72 3.39 1.64
N ARG A 154 -24.70 4.09 1.07
CA ARG A 154 -25.72 3.46 0.21
C ARG A 154 -25.29 3.26 -1.25
N SER A 155 -24.07 3.62 -1.63
CA SER A 155 -23.58 3.51 -3.02
C SER A 155 -22.67 2.30 -3.27
N GLY A 156 -22.97 1.16 -2.69
CA GLY A 156 -22.27 -0.12 -2.89
C GLY A 156 -23.14 -1.21 -3.51
N LYS A 157 -24.12 -0.85 -4.34
CA LYS A 157 -24.86 -1.83 -5.17
C LYS A 157 -25.04 -1.24 -6.56
N ASN A 158 -24.08 -1.51 -7.42
CA ASN A 158 -24.26 -1.77 -8.85
C ASN A 158 -23.05 -2.55 -9.35
#